data_d76044655470240688d9f65b59830ccc
#
_entry.id   d76044655470240688d9f65b59830ccc
#
_cell.length_a   1.000
_cell.length_b   1.000
_cell.length_c   1.000
_cell.angle_alpha   90.00
_cell.angle_beta   90.00
_cell.angle_gamma   90.00
#
_symmetry.space_group_name_H-M   'P 1'
#
loop_
_entity.id
_entity.type
_entity.pdbx_description
1 polymer ?
#
loop_
_entity_poly.entity_id
_entity_poly.type
_entity_poly.pdbx_seq_one_letter_code
_entity_poly.pdbx_strand_id
1 'polypeptide(L)'
;MIIRVFKPTIHPGKEREFEAFLRDTAVPLVSQQAGLVAQHVGRPRDPSSTEYVYVTVWEDVESVRAFAGERWRALAGGRDHP
;
A
#
# COMPACT_ATOMS: atom_id res chain seq x y z
N MET A 1 -16.78 -5.46 0.28
CA MET A 1 -15.36 -5.54 -0.10
C MET A 1 -14.77 -4.15 -0.17
N ILE A 2 -13.57 -3.98 0.35
CA ILE A 2 -12.94 -2.66 0.46
C ILE A 2 -11.65 -2.68 -0.36
N ILE A 3 -11.47 -1.64 -1.17
CA ILE A 3 -10.23 -1.46 -1.93
C ILE A 3 -9.50 -0.26 -1.35
N ARG A 4 -8.25 -0.48 -1.00
CA ARG A 4 -7.41 0.57 -0.41
C ARG A 4 -6.26 0.83 -1.38
N VAL A 5 -6.10 2.09 -1.78
CA VAL A 5 -5.07 2.49 -2.74
C VAL A 5 -4.07 3.41 -2.05
N PHE A 6 -2.81 3.04 -2.12
CA PHE A 6 -1.73 3.82 -1.53
C PHE A 6 -0.75 4.17 -2.65
N LYS A 7 -0.43 5.45 -2.79
CA LYS A 7 0.43 5.93 -3.89
C LYS A 7 1.64 6.65 -3.31
N PRO A 8 2.63 5.91 -2.83
CA PRO A 8 3.83 6.57 -2.29
C PRO A 8 4.71 7.12 -3.39
N THR A 9 5.30 8.27 -3.13
CA THR A 9 6.31 8.85 -4.00
C THR A 9 7.66 8.63 -3.34
N ILE A 10 8.57 8.00 -4.07
CA ILE A 10 9.86 7.60 -3.53
C ILE A 10 10.92 8.62 -3.95
N HIS A 11 11.81 8.96 -3.04
CA HIS A 11 12.91 9.86 -3.38
C HIS A 11 13.75 9.25 -4.48
N PRO A 12 14.17 10.04 -5.45
CA PRO A 12 15.04 9.55 -6.52
C PRO A 12 16.27 8.85 -5.93
N GLY A 13 16.58 7.69 -6.49
CA GLY A 13 17.71 6.90 -6.02
C GLY A 13 17.38 5.91 -4.94
N LYS A 14 16.14 5.93 -4.42
CA LYS A 14 15.72 5.01 -3.35
C LYS A 14 14.81 3.91 -3.83
N GLU A 15 14.59 3.82 -5.14
CA GLU A 15 13.63 2.85 -5.68
C GLU A 15 14.03 1.43 -5.35
N ARG A 16 15.32 1.11 -5.45
CA ARG A 16 15.77 -0.25 -5.16
C ARG A 16 15.53 -0.63 -3.71
N GLU A 17 15.78 0.30 -2.80
CA GLU A 17 15.55 0.06 -1.38
C GLU A 17 14.06 -0.13 -1.10
N PHE A 18 13.23 0.68 -1.75
CA PHE A 18 11.80 0.60 -1.55
C PHE A 18 11.26 -0.72 -2.09
N GLU A 19 11.72 -1.15 -3.26
CA GLU A 19 11.26 -2.40 -3.82
C GLU A 19 11.71 -3.59 -2.97
N ALA A 20 12.91 -3.51 -2.40
CA ALA A 20 13.35 -4.56 -1.48
C ALA A 20 12.48 -4.60 -0.23
N PHE A 21 12.10 -3.43 0.29
CA PHE A 21 11.21 -3.35 1.44
C PHE A 21 9.86 -3.98 1.11
N LEU A 22 9.31 -3.66 -0.05
CA LEU A 22 8.03 -4.24 -0.45
C LEU A 22 8.12 -5.76 -0.51
N ARG A 23 9.14 -6.26 -1.19
CA ARG A 23 9.28 -7.70 -1.41
C ARG A 23 9.54 -8.44 -0.10
N ASP A 24 10.40 -7.89 0.75
CA ASP A 24 10.89 -8.64 1.90
C ASP A 24 10.10 -8.38 3.17
N THR A 25 9.38 -7.26 3.25
CA THR A 25 8.70 -6.87 4.47
C THR A 25 7.22 -6.60 4.26
N ALA A 26 6.88 -5.66 3.38
CA ALA A 26 5.51 -5.19 3.29
C ALA A 26 4.56 -6.23 2.72
N VAL A 27 4.92 -6.83 1.59
CA VAL A 27 4.04 -7.82 0.95
C VAL A 27 3.85 -9.05 1.84
N PRO A 28 4.91 -9.63 2.42
CA PRO A 28 4.70 -10.77 3.32
C PRO A 28 3.87 -10.41 4.54
N LEU A 29 4.10 -9.24 5.12
CA LEU A 29 3.34 -8.81 6.31
C LEU A 29 1.86 -8.67 5.98
N VAL A 30 1.55 -7.99 4.88
CA VAL A 30 0.16 -7.77 4.49
C VAL A 30 -0.52 -9.08 4.13
N SER A 31 0.19 -10.00 3.50
CA SER A 31 -0.41 -11.26 3.07
C SER A 31 -0.81 -12.15 4.26
N GLN A 32 -0.30 -11.85 5.45
CA GLN A 32 -0.67 -12.62 6.64
C GLN A 32 -1.90 -12.05 7.34
N GLN A 33 -2.43 -10.93 6.88
CA GLN A 33 -3.53 -10.27 7.59
C GLN A 33 -4.85 -10.95 7.30
N ALA A 34 -5.65 -11.14 8.35
CA ALA A 34 -6.99 -11.70 8.19
C ALA A 34 -7.84 -10.75 7.36
N GLY A 35 -8.62 -11.31 6.45
CA GLY A 35 -9.52 -10.52 5.63
C GLY A 35 -8.92 -9.95 4.38
N LEU A 36 -7.63 -10.15 4.16
CA LEU A 36 -7.02 -9.71 2.90
C LEU A 36 -7.46 -10.65 1.78
N VAL A 37 -7.97 -10.06 0.69
CA VAL A 37 -8.42 -10.82 -0.47
C VAL A 37 -7.34 -10.83 -1.54
N ALA A 38 -6.72 -9.69 -1.79
CA ALA A 38 -5.71 -9.57 -2.84
C ALA A 38 -4.85 -8.34 -2.59
N GLN A 39 -3.66 -8.34 -3.18
CA GLN A 39 -2.82 -7.15 -3.17
C GLN A 39 -2.04 -7.08 -4.47
N HIS A 40 -1.78 -5.86 -4.91
CA HIS A 40 -1.08 -5.61 -6.16
C HIS A 40 -0.15 -4.43 -5.98
N VAL A 41 1.04 -4.53 -6.55
CA VAL A 41 2.03 -3.45 -6.52
C VAL A 41 2.29 -3.03 -7.95
N GLY A 42 2.14 -1.73 -8.23
CA GLY A 42 2.44 -1.18 -9.54
C GLY A 42 3.66 -0.30 -9.49
N ARG A 43 4.57 -0.50 -10.44
CA ARG A 43 5.75 0.33 -10.59
C ARG A 43 5.47 1.44 -11.57
N PRO A 44 6.17 2.58 -11.47
CA PRO A 44 6.02 3.61 -12.49
C PRO A 44 6.52 3.10 -13.84
N ARG A 45 5.76 3.37 -14.88
CA ARG A 45 6.16 3.02 -16.23
C ARG A 45 7.18 4.00 -16.78
N ASP A 46 7.02 5.26 -16.42
CA ASP A 46 7.90 6.33 -16.88
C ASP A 46 9.15 6.36 -16.00
N PRO A 47 10.33 6.21 -16.58
CA PRO A 47 11.56 6.22 -15.77
C PRO A 47 11.75 7.49 -14.96
N SER A 48 11.12 8.59 -15.37
CA SER A 48 11.25 9.84 -14.62
C SER A 48 10.27 9.92 -13.45
N SER A 49 9.34 8.98 -13.33
CA SER A 49 8.37 8.97 -12.25
C SER A 49 8.85 8.09 -11.12
N THR A 50 8.59 8.53 -9.90
CA THR A 50 8.93 7.75 -8.70
C THR A 50 7.68 7.40 -7.91
N GLU A 51 6.50 7.52 -8.53
CA GLU A 51 5.25 7.19 -7.86
C GLU A 51 4.91 5.72 -8.05
N TYR A 52 4.72 5.02 -6.95
CA TYR A 52 4.30 3.63 -6.94
C TYR A 52 2.83 3.56 -6.56
N VAL A 53 2.21 2.43 -6.85
CA VAL A 53 0.83 2.18 -6.44
C VAL A 53 0.79 0.85 -5.71
N TYR A 54 0.21 0.86 -4.51
CA TYR A 54 0.03 -0.36 -3.74
C TYR A 54 -1.46 -0.50 -3.45
N VAL A 55 -2.07 -1.52 -4.02
CA VAL A 55 -3.50 -1.76 -3.90
C VAL A 55 -3.73 -2.98 -3.03
N THR A 56 -4.58 -2.85 -2.03
CA THR A 56 -4.99 -3.98 -1.20
C THR A 56 -6.50 -4.08 -1.22
N VAL A 57 -7.00 -5.30 -1.32
CA VAL A 57 -8.43 -5.57 -1.36
C VAL A 57 -8.77 -6.39 -0.11
N TRP A 58 -9.78 -5.94 0.63
CA TRP A 58 -10.14 -6.52 1.93
C TRP A 58 -11.60 -6.94 1.94
N GLU A 59 -11.92 -7.94 2.74
CA GLU A 59 -13.29 -8.42 2.84
C GLU A 59 -14.24 -7.36 3.38
N ASP A 60 -13.78 -6.61 4.40
CA ASP A 60 -14.64 -5.63 5.05
C ASP A 60 -13.82 -4.56 5.74
N VAL A 61 -14.52 -3.57 6.27
CA VAL A 61 -13.88 -2.45 6.96
C VAL A 61 -13.17 -2.89 8.24
N GLU A 62 -13.72 -3.89 8.91
CA GLU A 62 -13.11 -4.38 10.13
C GLU A 62 -11.70 -4.90 9.88
N SER A 63 -11.51 -5.59 8.78
CA SER A 63 -10.19 -6.12 8.44
C SER A 63 -9.20 -5.01 8.17
N VAL A 64 -9.63 -3.96 7.46
CA VAL A 64 -8.78 -2.81 7.20
C VAL A 64 -8.41 -2.12 8.51
N ARG A 65 -9.41 -1.94 9.37
CA ARG A 65 -9.18 -1.25 10.63
C ARG A 65 -8.21 -2.04 11.52
N ALA A 66 -8.34 -3.35 11.52
CA ALA A 66 -7.45 -4.19 12.31
C ALA A 66 -6.01 -4.07 11.83
N PHE A 67 -5.81 -3.92 10.54
CA PHE A 67 -4.47 -3.79 9.98
C PHE A 67 -3.92 -2.37 10.16
N ALA A 68 -4.70 -1.37 9.79
CA ALA A 68 -4.23 0.01 9.74
C ALA A 68 -4.54 0.82 11.00
N GLY A 69 -5.37 0.28 11.89
CA GLY A 69 -5.77 0.99 13.11
C GLY A 69 -6.88 1.97 12.84
N GLU A 70 -7.14 2.80 13.83
CA GLU A 70 -8.25 3.74 13.75
C GLU A 70 -8.03 4.83 12.71
N ARG A 71 -6.82 4.94 12.20
CA ARG A 71 -6.47 5.98 11.24
C ARG A 71 -6.52 5.46 9.81
N TRP A 72 -7.18 4.36 9.57
CA TRP A 72 -7.19 3.73 8.27
C TRP A 72 -7.69 4.66 7.16
N ARG A 73 -8.59 5.56 7.46
CA ARG A 73 -9.10 6.48 6.44
C ARG A 73 -8.03 7.43 5.95
N ALA A 74 -7.24 7.97 6.87
CA ALA A 74 -6.17 8.88 6.51
C ALA A 74 -5.13 8.16 5.67
N LEU A 75 -4.84 6.91 6.01
CA LEU A 75 -3.86 6.13 5.27
C LEU A 75 -4.39 5.69 3.91
N ALA A 76 -5.67 5.28 3.88
CA ALA A 76 -6.26 4.76 2.66
C ALA A 76 -6.49 5.84 1.62
N GLY A 77 -6.82 7.04 2.04
CA GLY A 77 -7.17 8.09 1.13
C GLY A 77 -5.98 8.74 0.46
N GLY A 78 -4.85 8.54 1.02
CA GLY A 78 -3.73 9.30 0.50
C GLY A 78 -3.84 10.70 0.96
N ARG A 79 -4.43 11.30 1.18
CA ARG A 79 -4.43 12.51 1.50
C ARG A 79 -5.06 13.29 2.28
N ASP A 80 -4.95 13.53 2.77
CA ASP A 80 -5.48 14.03 3.44
C ASP A 80 -5.37 15.13 3.74
N HIS A 81 -5.36 15.49 3.65
CA HIS A 81 -5.07 16.37 3.92
C HIS A 81 -5.27 17.20 4.15
N PRO A 82 -5.32 17.34 4.46
CA PRO A 82 -5.69 18.40 4.69
C PRO A 82 -5.62 18.99 4.24
#